data_dcec5cb1dd4007e2407ce6aced03c284
#
_entry.id   dcec5cb1dd4007e2407ce6aced03c284
#
_cell.length_a   1.000
_cell.length_b   1.000
_cell.length_c   1.000
_cell.angle_alpha   90.00
_cell.angle_beta   90.00
_cell.angle_gamma   90.00
#
_symmetry.space_group_name_H-M   'P 1'
#
loop_
_entity.id
_entity.type
_entity.pdbx_description
1 polymer ?
#
loop_
_entity_poly.entity_id
_entity_poly.type
_entity_poly.pdbx_seq_one_letter_code
_entity_poly.pdbx_strand_id
1 'polypeptide(L)'
;MSESPPATQSERPRHRRASLPAPKGTARASAYVCEAVSCLSAQSHDVLVALGAHVVDAGLNDVGVKRVGCLLLCASGPLVQIPETGQLFTHVRSDDLGGILEALSAVKPGGERAPEAPFFSRQLRIATENSGRIDPESLKDYVESGGFEALRSAVTSMTPAEVREEITQSGLRGRGGAGYPTGLKWQTVAKAEGAPKYVICNADEGDPGAFMDRSVLESDPYRVLEGMAIAAYAVGGSEGYVYCRAEYPLAVSRLRKAIRAAGRAGYLGAHIFDTDFGFEVDVRLGAGAFVCGEETALIASVQGGRGTPTPRPPYPAVAGLWHQPSLINNVETLANIAPIISNGGRSFAGVGTATSKGTKVFALAGRVVNTGLIEVPMGTTLREIVFDIGGGIVEGRTFKAVQTGGPSGGCIPAEFLDMAVDYESLVGVGSFMGSGGMIVMDDTSCMVDVARYFMDFCREESCGKCVPCRVGTTQLYMLLDRISKGEGTMDDLDQMKRLGAMVQRTSLCGLGQGAPNPIFSTLRYFRDEYVAHIVDRTCPAGVCTIEPTPVLA
;
A
#
# COMPACT_ATOMS: atom_id res chain seq x y z
N MET A 1 -0.05 -52.18 1.00
CA MET A 1 -0.52 -50.92 1.56
C MET A 1 -0.71 -49.99 0.37
N SER A 2 -1.94 -49.77 -0.04
CA SER A 2 -2.33 -49.06 -1.27
C SER A 2 -2.39 -47.56 -0.95
N GLU A 3 -1.52 -46.78 -1.59
CA GLU A 3 -1.58 -45.32 -1.56
C GLU A 3 -2.76 -44.84 -2.40
N SER A 4 -3.65 -44.07 -1.78
CA SER A 4 -4.72 -43.37 -2.47
C SER A 4 -4.15 -42.15 -3.21
N PRO A 5 -4.60 -41.83 -4.44
CA PRO A 5 -4.13 -40.69 -5.18
C PRO A 5 -4.61 -39.36 -4.54
N PRO A 6 -3.86 -38.27 -4.65
CA PRO A 6 -4.25 -36.98 -4.10
C PRO A 6 -5.50 -36.42 -4.78
N ALA A 7 -6.39 -35.84 -4.00
CA ALA A 7 -7.63 -35.24 -4.45
C ALA A 7 -7.38 -34.16 -5.54
N THR A 8 -8.07 -34.31 -6.66
CA THR A 8 -8.11 -33.33 -7.77
C THR A 8 -8.67 -32.02 -7.27
N GLN A 9 -7.86 -30.95 -7.46
CA GLN A 9 -8.31 -29.57 -7.26
C GLN A 9 -9.55 -29.32 -8.14
N SER A 10 -10.69 -29.04 -7.52
CA SER A 10 -11.90 -28.64 -8.21
C SER A 10 -11.60 -27.38 -9.05
N GLU A 11 -11.74 -27.50 -10.36
CA GLU A 11 -11.69 -26.34 -11.27
C GLU A 11 -12.78 -25.35 -10.85
N ARG A 12 -12.37 -24.22 -10.27
CA ARG A 12 -13.26 -23.07 -10.10
C ARG A 12 -13.73 -22.64 -11.49
N PRO A 13 -15.04 -22.34 -11.67
CA PRO A 13 -15.55 -21.94 -12.97
C PRO A 13 -14.78 -20.74 -13.47
N ARG A 14 -14.18 -20.84 -14.66
CA ARG A 14 -13.60 -19.72 -15.38
C ARG A 14 -14.75 -18.78 -15.73
N HIS A 15 -14.91 -17.69 -14.97
CA HIS A 15 -15.84 -16.62 -15.36
C HIS A 15 -15.47 -16.18 -16.76
N ARG A 16 -16.33 -16.50 -17.75
CA ARG A 16 -16.23 -15.95 -19.09
C ARG A 16 -16.35 -14.44 -18.94
N ARG A 17 -15.41 -13.69 -19.53
CA ARG A 17 -15.54 -12.23 -19.62
C ARG A 17 -16.92 -11.93 -20.20
N ALA A 18 -17.80 -11.29 -19.41
CA ALA A 18 -18.98 -10.68 -19.95
C ALA A 18 -18.54 -9.61 -20.96
N SER A 19 -19.01 -9.69 -22.18
CA SER A 19 -18.81 -8.62 -23.15
C SER A 19 -19.66 -7.43 -22.68
N LEU A 20 -18.99 -6.43 -22.09
CA LEU A 20 -19.68 -5.21 -21.68
C LEU A 20 -20.16 -4.44 -22.92
N PRO A 21 -21.32 -3.78 -22.86
CA PRO A 21 -21.82 -2.99 -23.97
C PRO A 21 -20.85 -1.84 -24.27
N ALA A 22 -20.30 -1.83 -25.48
CA ALA A 22 -19.55 -0.70 -25.98
C ALA A 22 -20.54 0.29 -26.64
N PRO A 23 -20.40 1.60 -26.41
CA PRO A 23 -21.25 2.61 -27.04
C PRO A 23 -21.07 2.58 -28.54
N LYS A 24 -22.17 2.80 -29.29
CA LYS A 24 -22.12 2.97 -30.72
C LYS A 24 -21.64 4.39 -31.05
N GLY A 25 -20.33 4.59 -31.14
CA GLY A 25 -19.70 5.90 -31.32
C GLY A 25 -19.06 6.44 -30.02
N THR A 26 -18.91 7.78 -29.95
CA THR A 26 -18.43 8.44 -28.73
C THR A 26 -19.50 8.35 -27.64
N ALA A 27 -19.16 7.82 -26.47
CA ALA A 27 -20.07 7.73 -25.35
C ALA A 27 -20.48 9.12 -24.87
N ARG A 28 -21.81 9.31 -24.67
CA ARG A 28 -22.37 10.49 -24.00
C ARG A 28 -22.19 10.41 -22.50
N ALA A 29 -22.31 9.21 -21.95
CA ALA A 29 -22.16 8.94 -20.55
C ALA A 29 -21.49 7.58 -20.32
N SER A 30 -20.84 7.44 -19.18
CA SER A 30 -20.18 6.20 -18.79
C SER A 30 -20.46 5.85 -17.34
N ALA A 31 -20.61 4.57 -17.04
CA ALA A 31 -20.63 4.06 -15.68
C ALA A 31 -19.32 3.31 -15.39
N TYR A 32 -18.54 3.81 -14.45
CA TYR A 32 -17.28 3.19 -14.00
C TYR A 32 -17.54 2.36 -12.76
N VAL A 33 -17.40 1.04 -12.87
CA VAL A 33 -17.64 0.09 -11.79
C VAL A 33 -16.28 -0.35 -11.21
N CYS A 34 -16.10 -0.14 -9.91
CA CYS A 34 -14.89 -0.54 -9.21
C CYS A 34 -14.76 -2.07 -9.13
N GLU A 35 -13.69 -2.63 -9.69
CA GLU A 35 -13.34 -4.05 -9.57
C GLU A 35 -11.99 -4.27 -8.85
N ALA A 36 -11.69 -3.46 -7.84
CA ALA A 36 -10.65 -3.78 -6.85
C ALA A 36 -11.18 -4.76 -5.81
N VAL A 37 -10.29 -5.43 -5.09
CA VAL A 37 -10.64 -6.56 -4.21
C VAL A 37 -11.73 -6.24 -3.19
N SER A 38 -11.75 -5.05 -2.59
CA SER A 38 -12.78 -4.66 -1.60
C SER A 38 -14.18 -4.65 -2.22
N CYS A 39 -14.33 -4.03 -3.39
CA CYS A 39 -15.60 -4.00 -4.12
C CYS A 39 -15.97 -5.38 -4.69
N LEU A 40 -15.00 -6.16 -5.18
CA LEU A 40 -15.22 -7.53 -5.64
C LEU A 40 -15.72 -8.44 -4.51
N SER A 41 -15.19 -8.29 -3.31
CA SER A 41 -15.66 -9.02 -2.12
C SER A 41 -17.10 -8.65 -1.74
N ALA A 42 -17.54 -7.44 -2.12
CA ALA A 42 -18.91 -6.95 -1.97
C ALA A 42 -19.76 -7.16 -3.25
N GLN A 43 -19.36 -8.07 -4.14
CA GLN A 43 -20.11 -8.47 -5.35
C GLN A 43 -20.19 -7.39 -6.44
N SER A 44 -19.21 -6.51 -6.58
CA SER A 44 -19.20 -5.49 -7.64
C SER A 44 -19.19 -6.07 -9.05
N HIS A 45 -18.72 -7.29 -9.23
CA HIS A 45 -18.80 -7.96 -10.53
C HIS A 45 -20.25 -8.23 -10.98
N ASP A 46 -21.13 -8.61 -10.05
CA ASP A 46 -22.54 -8.79 -10.34
C ASP A 46 -23.21 -7.46 -10.68
N VAL A 47 -22.81 -6.36 -10.01
CA VAL A 47 -23.23 -5.01 -10.34
C VAL A 47 -22.80 -4.63 -11.76
N LEU A 48 -21.54 -4.91 -12.14
CA LEU A 48 -21.01 -4.63 -13.47
C LEU A 48 -21.82 -5.35 -14.57
N VAL A 49 -22.09 -6.64 -14.37
CA VAL A 49 -22.83 -7.48 -15.33
C VAL A 49 -24.29 -7.03 -15.43
N ALA A 50 -24.97 -6.83 -14.29
CA ALA A 50 -26.35 -6.39 -14.26
C ALA A 50 -26.53 -5.00 -14.87
N LEU A 51 -25.65 -4.04 -14.54
CA LEU A 51 -25.69 -2.70 -15.10
C LEU A 51 -25.50 -2.72 -16.62
N GLY A 52 -24.57 -3.54 -17.12
CA GLY A 52 -24.36 -3.73 -18.55
C GLY A 52 -25.61 -4.25 -19.26
N ALA A 53 -26.32 -5.22 -18.68
CA ALA A 53 -27.58 -5.74 -19.22
C ALA A 53 -28.68 -4.67 -19.22
N HIS A 54 -28.88 -3.98 -18.11
CA HIS A 54 -29.90 -2.94 -17.99
C HIS A 54 -29.69 -1.74 -18.93
N VAL A 55 -28.44 -1.34 -19.19
CA VAL A 55 -28.12 -0.29 -20.18
C VAL A 55 -28.54 -0.71 -21.58
N VAL A 56 -28.34 -1.98 -21.94
CA VAL A 56 -28.80 -2.53 -23.23
C VAL A 56 -30.31 -2.60 -23.29
N ASP A 57 -30.98 -3.14 -22.27
CA ASP A 57 -32.44 -3.31 -22.20
C ASP A 57 -33.18 -1.97 -22.22
N ALA A 58 -32.60 -0.92 -21.61
CA ALA A 58 -33.10 0.44 -21.64
C ALA A 58 -32.83 1.17 -22.96
N GLY A 59 -32.14 0.52 -23.93
CA GLY A 59 -31.85 1.13 -25.25
C GLY A 59 -30.85 2.30 -25.20
N LEU A 60 -30.03 2.40 -24.14
CA LEU A 60 -29.03 3.48 -23.94
C LEU A 60 -27.79 3.21 -24.79
N ASN A 61 -27.91 3.31 -26.12
CA ASN A 61 -26.84 2.93 -27.07
C ASN A 61 -25.59 3.86 -27.01
N ASP A 62 -25.72 5.02 -26.39
CA ASP A 62 -24.68 6.04 -26.21
C ASP A 62 -24.09 6.05 -24.81
N VAL A 63 -24.42 5.04 -24.01
CA VAL A 63 -23.88 4.85 -22.65
C VAL A 63 -22.92 3.67 -22.62
N GLY A 64 -21.72 3.89 -22.03
CA GLY A 64 -20.72 2.84 -21.78
C GLY A 64 -20.76 2.32 -20.35
N VAL A 65 -20.50 1.03 -20.16
CA VAL A 65 -20.23 0.46 -18.83
C VAL A 65 -18.79 -0.05 -18.83
N LYS A 66 -17.99 0.45 -17.92
CA LYS A 66 -16.56 0.20 -17.87
C LYS A 66 -16.15 -0.34 -16.50
N ARG A 67 -15.37 -1.41 -16.50
CA ARG A 67 -14.61 -1.87 -15.35
C ARG A 67 -13.46 -0.90 -15.10
N VAL A 68 -13.23 -0.53 -13.84
CA VAL A 68 -12.08 0.29 -13.46
C VAL A 68 -11.37 -0.27 -12.23
N GLY A 69 -10.17 0.22 -11.96
CA GLY A 69 -9.43 -0.04 -10.72
C GLY A 69 -10.12 0.56 -9.49
N CYS A 70 -9.39 0.69 -8.39
CA CYS A 70 -9.94 1.19 -7.12
C CYS A 70 -10.45 2.62 -7.25
N LEU A 71 -11.68 2.87 -6.82
CA LEU A 71 -12.29 4.20 -6.67
C LEU A 71 -11.98 4.82 -5.29
N LEU A 72 -11.03 4.25 -4.55
CA LEU A 72 -10.38 4.73 -3.34
C LEU A 72 -11.23 4.69 -2.05
N LEU A 73 -12.55 4.83 -2.08
CA LEU A 73 -13.43 4.80 -0.90
C LEU A 73 -13.86 3.36 -0.57
N CYS A 74 -12.90 2.55 -0.09
CA CYS A 74 -13.01 1.07 -0.04
C CYS A 74 -14.12 0.53 0.87
N ALA A 75 -14.42 1.18 2.01
CA ALA A 75 -15.46 0.70 2.93
C ALA A 75 -16.89 0.93 2.43
N SER A 76 -17.07 1.77 1.41
CA SER A 76 -18.39 2.10 0.84
C SER A 76 -18.73 1.30 -0.43
N GLY A 77 -17.96 0.24 -0.71
CA GLY A 77 -18.21 -0.61 -1.88
C GLY A 77 -19.48 -1.46 -1.80
N PRO A 78 -19.99 -1.92 -2.95
CA PRO A 78 -19.57 -1.64 -4.32
C PRO A 78 -19.76 -0.19 -4.75
N LEU A 79 -18.79 0.32 -5.54
CA LEU A 79 -18.79 1.71 -6.01
C LEU A 79 -19.04 1.77 -7.50
N VAL A 80 -19.91 2.71 -7.91
CA VAL A 80 -20.13 3.07 -9.31
C VAL A 80 -20.01 4.59 -9.46
N GLN A 81 -19.20 5.05 -10.40
CA GLN A 81 -19.03 6.47 -10.68
C GLN A 81 -19.51 6.82 -12.10
N ILE A 82 -20.16 7.94 -12.23
CA ILE A 82 -20.45 8.58 -13.52
C ILE A 82 -19.45 9.73 -13.70
N PRO A 83 -18.35 9.55 -14.47
CA PRO A 83 -17.27 10.53 -14.53
C PRO A 83 -17.70 11.86 -15.14
N GLU A 84 -18.67 11.88 -16.03
CA GLU A 84 -19.18 13.08 -16.70
C GLU A 84 -19.84 14.05 -15.71
N THR A 85 -20.57 13.53 -14.72
CA THR A 85 -21.22 14.34 -13.68
C THR A 85 -20.43 14.39 -12.37
N GLY A 86 -19.44 13.50 -12.19
CA GLY A 86 -18.72 13.34 -10.93
C GLY A 86 -19.51 12.57 -9.85
N GLN A 87 -20.73 12.14 -10.14
CA GLN A 87 -21.59 11.43 -9.19
C GLN A 87 -21.02 10.06 -8.84
N LEU A 88 -20.95 9.76 -7.53
CA LEU A 88 -20.51 8.47 -6.98
C LEU A 88 -21.67 7.80 -6.24
N PHE A 89 -21.94 6.56 -6.61
CA PHE A 89 -22.89 5.69 -5.93
C PHE A 89 -22.12 4.71 -5.05
N THR A 90 -22.55 4.56 -3.81
CA THR A 90 -21.96 3.69 -2.80
C THR A 90 -22.91 2.58 -2.39
N HIS A 91 -22.38 1.46 -1.88
CA HIS A 91 -23.16 0.30 -1.45
C HIS A 91 -24.14 -0.20 -2.52
N VAL A 92 -23.71 -0.13 -3.79
CA VAL A 92 -24.55 -0.46 -4.95
C VAL A 92 -24.87 -1.96 -4.97
N ARG A 93 -26.13 -2.28 -5.20
CA ARG A 93 -26.61 -3.66 -5.33
C ARG A 93 -27.02 -3.95 -6.76
N SER A 94 -26.79 -5.17 -7.23
CA SER A 94 -27.14 -5.59 -8.58
C SER A 94 -28.67 -5.62 -8.85
N ASP A 95 -29.48 -5.66 -7.79
CA ASP A 95 -30.95 -5.63 -7.82
C ASP A 95 -31.54 -4.22 -7.65
N ASP A 96 -30.71 -3.18 -7.42
CA ASP A 96 -31.15 -1.80 -7.25
C ASP A 96 -30.28 -0.83 -8.07
N LEU A 97 -30.49 -0.80 -9.38
CA LEU A 97 -29.73 0.02 -10.34
C LEU A 97 -30.53 1.20 -10.89
N GLY A 98 -31.79 1.37 -10.47
CA GLY A 98 -32.71 2.37 -11.02
C GLY A 98 -32.17 3.80 -10.96
N GLY A 99 -31.64 4.22 -9.81
CA GLY A 99 -31.05 5.55 -9.63
C GLY A 99 -29.81 5.80 -10.51
N ILE A 100 -29.02 4.76 -10.79
CA ILE A 100 -27.84 4.87 -11.67
C ILE A 100 -28.29 5.03 -13.13
N LEU A 101 -29.28 4.25 -13.57
CA LEU A 101 -29.84 4.34 -14.94
C LEU A 101 -30.51 5.70 -15.19
N GLU A 102 -31.23 6.22 -14.20
CA GLU A 102 -31.80 7.56 -14.26
C GLU A 102 -30.73 8.63 -14.39
N ALA A 103 -29.70 8.56 -13.55
CA ALA A 103 -28.56 9.48 -13.59
C ALA A 103 -27.82 9.42 -14.93
N LEU A 104 -27.56 8.23 -15.49
CA LEU A 104 -26.93 8.03 -16.79
C LEU A 104 -27.80 8.62 -17.93
N SER A 105 -29.11 8.45 -17.83
CA SER A 105 -30.06 8.99 -18.82
C SER A 105 -30.10 10.52 -18.78
N ALA A 106 -29.91 11.12 -17.61
CA ALA A 106 -29.94 12.56 -17.40
C ALA A 106 -28.65 13.29 -17.82
N VAL A 107 -27.54 12.59 -18.07
CA VAL A 107 -26.25 13.20 -18.46
C VAL A 107 -26.44 13.99 -19.76
N LYS A 108 -26.03 15.25 -19.77
CA LYS A 108 -26.01 16.12 -20.95
C LYS A 108 -24.56 16.39 -21.35
N PRO A 109 -24.25 16.38 -22.67
CA PRO A 109 -22.93 16.79 -23.15
C PRO A 109 -22.58 18.21 -22.65
N GLY A 110 -21.44 18.38 -22.01
CA GLY A 110 -21.01 19.68 -21.44
C GLY A 110 -21.82 20.16 -20.22
N GLY A 111 -22.58 19.27 -19.57
CA GLY A 111 -23.31 19.56 -18.34
C GLY A 111 -22.38 19.90 -17.14
N GLU A 112 -22.95 20.56 -16.14
CA GLU A 112 -22.21 20.86 -14.90
C GLU A 112 -21.82 19.57 -14.16
N ARG A 113 -20.58 19.55 -13.66
CA ARG A 113 -20.09 18.48 -12.82
C ARG A 113 -20.43 18.78 -11.36
N ALA A 114 -20.94 17.79 -10.65
CA ALA A 114 -21.18 17.92 -9.22
C ALA A 114 -19.86 18.23 -8.49
N PRO A 115 -19.89 19.06 -7.43
CA PRO A 115 -18.72 19.28 -6.58
C PRO A 115 -18.21 17.94 -6.03
N GLU A 116 -16.90 17.71 -6.17
CA GLU A 116 -16.30 16.52 -5.59
C GLU A 116 -16.36 16.57 -4.05
N ALA A 117 -16.71 15.44 -3.42
CA ALA A 117 -16.67 15.32 -1.97
C ALA A 117 -15.26 15.65 -1.43
N PRO A 118 -15.13 16.19 -0.21
CA PRO A 118 -13.83 16.53 0.39
C PRO A 118 -12.84 15.37 0.38
N PHE A 119 -13.33 14.14 0.51
CA PHE A 119 -12.50 12.93 0.38
C PHE A 119 -11.70 12.90 -0.93
N PHE A 120 -12.26 13.36 -2.05
CA PHE A 120 -11.57 13.36 -3.35
C PHE A 120 -10.90 14.70 -3.66
N SER A 121 -11.58 15.82 -3.39
CA SER A 121 -11.14 17.15 -3.80
C SER A 121 -9.93 17.68 -3.05
N ARG A 122 -9.63 17.11 -1.86
CA ARG A 122 -8.47 17.48 -1.03
C ARG A 122 -7.25 16.59 -1.24
N GLN A 123 -7.30 15.68 -2.20
CA GLN A 123 -6.19 14.80 -2.57
C GLN A 123 -5.43 15.36 -3.79
N LEU A 124 -4.13 15.09 -3.82
CA LEU A 124 -3.29 15.25 -5.01
C LEU A 124 -2.77 13.88 -5.43
N ARG A 125 -3.31 13.34 -6.52
CA ARG A 125 -3.01 11.99 -6.96
C ARG A 125 -1.95 12.00 -8.05
N ILE A 126 -0.78 11.42 -7.75
CA ILE A 126 0.34 11.19 -8.67
C ILE A 126 0.49 9.67 -8.89
N ALA A 127 0.77 8.91 -7.84
CA ALA A 127 0.92 7.46 -7.93
C ALA A 127 -0.41 6.74 -8.24
N THR A 128 -1.53 7.29 -7.77
CA THR A 128 -2.89 6.74 -7.95
C THR A 128 -3.71 7.47 -9.01
N GLU A 129 -3.09 8.26 -9.88
CA GLU A 129 -3.75 9.10 -10.89
C GLU A 129 -4.78 8.33 -11.72
N ASN A 130 -4.42 7.14 -12.19
CA ASN A 130 -5.25 6.29 -13.05
C ASN A 130 -6.25 5.42 -12.27
N SER A 131 -6.16 5.37 -10.93
CA SER A 131 -7.08 4.59 -10.10
C SER A 131 -8.51 5.07 -10.29
N GLY A 132 -9.42 4.14 -10.62
CA GLY A 132 -10.81 4.43 -10.91
C GLY A 132 -11.07 5.08 -12.29
N ARG A 133 -10.07 5.16 -13.17
CA ARG A 133 -10.20 5.78 -14.50
C ARG A 133 -9.98 4.81 -15.66
N ILE A 134 -9.02 3.91 -15.52
CA ILE A 134 -8.67 2.94 -16.56
C ILE A 134 -9.14 1.53 -16.20
N ASP A 135 -9.36 0.68 -17.21
CA ASP A 135 -9.47 -0.76 -17.02
C ASP A 135 -8.04 -1.30 -16.79
N PRO A 136 -7.72 -1.83 -15.60
CA PRO A 136 -6.37 -2.32 -15.27
C PRO A 136 -5.92 -3.52 -16.12
N GLU A 137 -6.82 -4.14 -16.86
CA GLU A 137 -6.50 -5.23 -17.78
C GLU A 137 -6.38 -4.77 -19.25
N SER A 138 -6.60 -3.48 -19.53
CA SER A 138 -6.55 -2.89 -20.86
C SER A 138 -5.24 -2.11 -21.07
N LEU A 139 -4.32 -2.66 -21.86
CA LEU A 139 -3.13 -1.93 -22.30
C LEU A 139 -3.51 -0.67 -23.10
N LYS A 140 -4.59 -0.76 -23.89
CA LYS A 140 -5.10 0.38 -24.67
C LYS A 140 -5.46 1.55 -23.78
N ASP A 141 -6.21 1.31 -22.70
CA ASP A 141 -6.59 2.37 -21.75
C ASP A 141 -5.38 3.05 -21.13
N TYR A 142 -4.36 2.27 -20.76
CA TYR A 142 -3.14 2.81 -20.20
C TYR A 142 -2.38 3.68 -21.19
N VAL A 143 -2.23 3.22 -22.44
CA VAL A 143 -1.57 4.00 -23.51
C VAL A 143 -2.37 5.26 -23.85
N GLU A 144 -3.71 5.18 -23.93
CA GLU A 144 -4.57 6.35 -24.17
C GLU A 144 -4.52 7.38 -23.03
N SER A 145 -4.14 6.96 -21.80
CA SER A 145 -3.89 7.86 -20.67
C SER A 145 -2.47 8.45 -20.64
N GLY A 146 -1.67 8.26 -21.69
CA GLY A 146 -0.28 8.72 -21.78
C GLY A 146 0.76 7.72 -21.26
N GLY A 147 0.35 6.48 -20.98
CA GLY A 147 1.26 5.44 -20.51
C GLY A 147 2.32 5.05 -21.53
N PHE A 148 3.48 4.67 -21.05
CA PHE A 148 4.73 4.35 -21.77
C PHE A 148 5.39 5.51 -22.53
N GLU A 149 4.83 6.73 -22.49
CA GLU A 149 5.50 7.89 -23.10
C GLU A 149 6.72 8.35 -22.28
N ALA A 150 6.68 8.20 -20.95
CA ALA A 150 7.85 8.44 -20.11
C ALA A 150 8.98 7.45 -20.41
N LEU A 151 8.65 6.16 -20.56
CA LEU A 151 9.65 5.16 -20.95
C LEU A 151 10.20 5.44 -22.35
N ARG A 152 9.33 5.80 -23.32
CA ARG A 152 9.77 6.20 -24.67
C ARG A 152 10.78 7.35 -24.58
N SER A 153 10.42 8.43 -23.90
CA SER A 153 11.30 9.58 -23.72
C SER A 153 12.63 9.20 -23.08
N ALA A 154 12.58 8.38 -22.01
CA ALA A 154 13.79 7.93 -21.33
C ALA A 154 14.76 7.18 -22.25
N VAL A 155 14.26 6.19 -23.04
CA VAL A 155 15.14 5.32 -23.82
C VAL A 155 15.55 5.88 -25.18
N THR A 156 14.77 6.84 -25.73
CA THR A 156 15.06 7.42 -27.07
C THR A 156 15.69 8.81 -27.01
N SER A 157 15.53 9.55 -25.91
CA SER A 157 15.87 10.98 -25.84
C SER A 157 16.76 11.36 -24.67
N MET A 158 16.95 10.45 -23.69
CA MET A 158 17.76 10.71 -22.50
C MET A 158 18.84 9.63 -22.36
N THR A 159 19.96 10.01 -21.77
CA THR A 159 20.97 9.04 -21.32
C THR A 159 20.56 8.44 -19.96
N PRO A 160 21.05 7.24 -19.59
CA PRO A 160 20.84 6.67 -18.26
C PRO A 160 21.26 7.61 -17.11
N ALA A 161 22.26 8.46 -17.34
CA ALA A 161 22.72 9.44 -16.36
C ALA A 161 21.71 10.58 -16.15
N GLU A 162 21.13 11.10 -17.22
CA GLU A 162 20.09 12.13 -17.19
C GLU A 162 18.82 11.62 -16.50
N VAL A 163 18.40 10.37 -16.76
CA VAL A 163 17.28 9.76 -16.05
C VAL A 163 17.56 9.69 -14.54
N ARG A 164 18.76 9.27 -14.12
CA ARG A 164 19.13 9.24 -12.69
C ARG A 164 19.16 10.65 -12.09
N GLU A 165 19.59 11.64 -12.85
CA GLU A 165 19.61 13.04 -12.39
C GLU A 165 18.20 13.58 -12.17
N GLU A 166 17.24 13.32 -13.07
CA GLU A 166 15.82 13.69 -12.88
C GLU A 166 15.25 13.08 -11.59
N ILE A 167 15.52 11.79 -11.34
CA ILE A 167 15.09 11.15 -10.10
C ILE A 167 15.79 11.75 -8.87
N THR A 168 17.03 12.15 -8.98
CA THR A 168 17.76 12.81 -7.90
C THR A 168 17.18 14.19 -7.61
N GLN A 169 16.94 14.99 -8.65
CA GLN A 169 16.36 16.33 -8.55
C GLN A 169 14.92 16.32 -8.03
N SER A 170 14.17 15.25 -8.27
CA SER A 170 12.81 15.08 -7.74
C SER A 170 12.78 14.98 -6.21
N GLY A 171 13.90 14.62 -5.59
CA GLY A 171 13.95 14.36 -4.15
C GLY A 171 13.07 13.19 -3.70
N LEU A 172 12.65 12.30 -4.63
CA LEU A 172 11.85 11.12 -4.30
C LEU A 172 12.59 10.24 -3.30
N ARG A 173 11.94 9.98 -2.18
CA ARG A 173 12.39 9.00 -1.18
C ARG A 173 11.56 7.73 -1.30
N GLY A 174 12.15 6.58 -0.98
CA GLY A 174 11.49 5.28 -1.01
C GLY A 174 10.20 5.27 -0.19
N ARG A 175 9.09 4.79 -0.79
CA ARG A 175 7.73 4.76 -0.20
C ARG A 175 7.45 3.49 0.62
N GLY A 176 8.38 2.54 0.65
CA GLY A 176 8.24 1.31 1.45
C GLY A 176 8.58 1.44 2.94
N GLY A 177 8.75 2.67 3.45
CA GLY A 177 8.85 2.94 4.88
C GLY A 177 10.15 3.63 5.32
N ALA A 178 11.31 3.17 4.89
CA ALA A 178 12.61 3.71 5.33
C ALA A 178 12.95 5.11 4.78
N GLY A 179 12.26 5.56 3.74
CA GLY A 179 12.47 6.89 3.17
C GLY A 179 13.87 7.13 2.59
N TYR A 180 14.58 6.09 2.16
CA TYR A 180 15.91 6.24 1.58
C TYR A 180 15.85 6.98 0.23
N PRO A 181 16.76 7.94 -0.08
CA PRO A 181 16.72 8.69 -1.32
C PRO A 181 16.85 7.78 -2.56
N THR A 182 15.83 7.79 -3.42
CA THR A 182 15.73 6.89 -4.58
C THR A 182 16.86 7.13 -5.57
N GLY A 183 17.14 8.40 -5.91
CA GLY A 183 18.23 8.74 -6.83
C GLY A 183 19.59 8.26 -6.35
N LEU A 184 19.89 8.37 -5.04
CA LEU A 184 21.14 7.86 -4.47
C LEU A 184 21.24 6.33 -4.57
N LYS A 185 20.14 5.61 -4.29
CA LYS A 185 20.08 4.15 -4.47
C LYS A 185 20.37 3.77 -5.93
N TRP A 186 19.76 4.46 -6.89
CA TRP A 186 19.98 4.22 -8.32
C TRP A 186 21.41 4.50 -8.77
N GLN A 187 22.00 5.60 -8.29
CA GLN A 187 23.41 5.91 -8.56
C GLN A 187 24.35 4.83 -8.01
N THR A 188 24.08 4.30 -6.83
CA THR A 188 24.88 3.23 -6.21
C THR A 188 24.84 1.96 -7.06
N VAL A 189 23.64 1.51 -7.49
CA VAL A 189 23.49 0.33 -8.35
C VAL A 189 24.12 0.56 -9.72
N ALA A 190 23.96 1.75 -10.31
CA ALA A 190 24.55 2.06 -11.61
C ALA A 190 26.08 1.99 -11.60
N LYS A 191 26.72 2.42 -10.52
CA LYS A 191 28.18 2.40 -10.33
C LYS A 191 28.72 1.03 -9.93
N ALA A 192 27.89 0.13 -9.40
CA ALA A 192 28.33 -1.19 -8.97
C ALA A 192 28.81 -2.01 -10.17
N GLU A 193 29.93 -2.70 -9.99
CA GLU A 193 30.48 -3.64 -10.98
C GLU A 193 29.68 -4.95 -10.94
N GLY A 194 29.56 -5.61 -12.08
CA GLY A 194 28.82 -6.87 -12.24
C GLY A 194 27.66 -6.76 -13.22
N ALA A 195 27.36 -7.89 -13.85
CA ALA A 195 26.25 -8.08 -14.79
C ALA A 195 25.77 -9.54 -14.72
N PRO A 196 24.46 -9.79 -14.91
CA PRO A 196 23.40 -8.80 -15.11
C PRO A 196 23.10 -7.99 -13.84
N LYS A 197 22.49 -6.79 -13.99
CA LYS A 197 21.90 -6.06 -12.87
C LYS A 197 20.42 -6.31 -12.83
N TYR A 198 19.90 -6.52 -11.63
CA TYR A 198 18.49 -6.84 -11.41
C TYR A 198 17.68 -5.65 -10.88
N VAL A 199 16.43 -5.54 -11.33
CA VAL A 199 15.46 -4.58 -10.77
C VAL A 199 14.32 -5.36 -10.12
N ILE A 200 14.11 -5.13 -8.83
CA ILE A 200 13.10 -5.85 -8.05
C ILE A 200 12.06 -4.86 -7.53
N CYS A 201 10.81 -5.08 -7.91
CA CYS A 201 9.66 -4.44 -7.29
C CYS A 201 9.30 -5.21 -6.02
N ASN A 202 9.47 -4.57 -4.87
CA ASN A 202 9.02 -5.10 -3.59
C ASN A 202 7.54 -4.80 -3.41
N ALA A 203 6.72 -5.83 -3.62
CA ALA A 203 5.28 -5.83 -3.41
C ALA A 203 4.88 -6.77 -2.24
N ASP A 204 5.79 -6.95 -1.27
CA ASP A 204 5.52 -7.68 -0.03
C ASP A 204 4.96 -6.72 1.03
N GLU A 205 3.74 -6.27 0.84
CA GLU A 205 3.02 -5.40 1.74
C GLU A 205 2.36 -6.23 2.85
N GLY A 206 3.00 -6.28 4.02
CA GLY A 206 2.60 -7.15 5.13
C GLY A 206 2.11 -6.43 6.37
N ASP A 207 2.15 -5.09 6.43
CA ASP A 207 1.70 -4.30 7.58
C ASP A 207 0.19 -4.48 7.82
N PRO A 208 -0.27 -4.73 9.07
CA PRO A 208 -1.69 -4.71 9.40
C PRO A 208 -2.33 -3.37 9.03
N GLY A 209 -3.40 -3.42 8.24
CA GLY A 209 -4.12 -2.22 7.78
C GLY A 209 -3.52 -1.54 6.55
N ALA A 210 -2.38 -1.99 6.02
CA ALA A 210 -1.81 -1.49 4.77
C ALA A 210 -2.36 -2.25 3.55
N PHE A 211 -2.78 -1.52 2.51
CA PHE A 211 -3.28 -2.07 1.25
C PHE A 211 -3.08 -1.13 0.05
N MET A 212 -2.17 -0.15 0.16
CA MET A 212 -1.90 0.81 -0.91
C MET A 212 -1.13 0.18 -2.07
N ASP A 213 -0.08 -0.57 -1.83
CA ASP A 213 0.71 -1.22 -2.88
C ASP A 213 -0.14 -2.23 -3.66
N ARG A 214 -0.93 -3.05 -2.95
CA ARG A 214 -1.92 -3.94 -3.55
C ARG A 214 -2.88 -3.17 -4.46
N SER A 215 -3.42 -2.06 -3.98
CA SER A 215 -4.41 -1.28 -4.73
C SER A 215 -3.81 -0.61 -5.96
N VAL A 216 -2.56 -0.15 -5.90
CA VAL A 216 -1.83 0.36 -7.07
C VAL A 216 -1.66 -0.75 -8.10
N LEU A 217 -1.20 -1.94 -7.70
CA LEU A 217 -1.04 -3.09 -8.60
C LEU A 217 -2.37 -3.59 -9.19
N GLU A 218 -3.45 -3.51 -8.41
CA GLU A 218 -4.80 -3.86 -8.89
C GLU A 218 -5.41 -2.81 -9.81
N SER A 219 -4.99 -1.55 -9.70
CA SER A 219 -5.59 -0.44 -10.46
C SER A 219 -4.80 -0.04 -11.70
N ASP A 220 -3.48 -0.09 -11.61
CA ASP A 220 -2.57 0.33 -12.68
C ASP A 220 -1.25 -0.45 -12.66
N PRO A 221 -1.28 -1.75 -12.99
CA PRO A 221 -0.06 -2.56 -13.03
C PRO A 221 0.94 -2.08 -14.08
N TYR A 222 0.47 -1.42 -15.16
CA TYR A 222 1.33 -0.93 -16.24
C TYR A 222 2.23 0.21 -15.78
N ARG A 223 1.74 1.13 -14.93
CA ARG A 223 2.54 2.23 -14.35
C ARG A 223 3.73 1.71 -13.55
N VAL A 224 3.53 0.64 -12.80
CA VAL A 224 4.61 -0.01 -12.04
C VAL A 224 5.62 -0.66 -12.97
N LEU A 225 5.16 -1.35 -14.02
CA LEU A 225 6.03 -1.96 -15.03
C LEU A 225 6.83 -0.93 -15.83
N GLU A 226 6.21 0.18 -16.20
CA GLU A 226 6.88 1.32 -16.84
C GLU A 226 7.96 1.90 -15.92
N GLY A 227 7.64 2.14 -14.65
CA GLY A 227 8.62 2.59 -13.66
C GLY A 227 9.78 1.63 -13.47
N MET A 228 9.53 0.31 -13.49
CA MET A 228 10.58 -0.71 -13.46
C MET A 228 11.49 -0.66 -14.70
N ALA A 229 10.91 -0.52 -15.90
CA ALA A 229 11.67 -0.45 -17.14
C ALA A 229 12.55 0.81 -17.20
N ILE A 230 12.02 1.98 -16.77
CA ILE A 230 12.81 3.22 -16.67
C ILE A 230 13.94 3.05 -15.65
N ALA A 231 13.67 2.42 -14.51
CA ALA A 231 14.69 2.14 -13.49
C ALA A 231 15.79 1.20 -14.02
N ALA A 232 15.39 0.17 -14.78
CA ALA A 232 16.33 -0.76 -15.41
C ALA A 232 17.24 -0.05 -16.41
N TYR A 233 16.67 0.76 -17.30
CA TYR A 233 17.43 1.61 -18.22
C TYR A 233 18.44 2.48 -17.48
N ALA A 234 17.99 3.15 -16.43
CA ALA A 234 18.80 4.09 -15.65
C ALA A 234 20.01 3.44 -14.95
N VAL A 235 19.89 2.18 -14.50
CA VAL A 235 20.96 1.50 -13.76
C VAL A 235 21.74 0.47 -14.58
N GLY A 236 21.32 0.22 -15.84
CA GLY A 236 21.91 -0.78 -16.73
C GLY A 236 21.44 -2.20 -16.38
N GLY A 237 20.20 -2.36 -15.96
CA GLY A 237 19.56 -3.64 -15.70
C GLY A 237 18.81 -4.17 -16.92
N SER A 238 18.70 -5.51 -17.04
CA SER A 238 18.01 -6.19 -18.15
C SER A 238 16.93 -7.17 -17.68
N GLU A 239 16.93 -7.53 -16.38
CA GLU A 239 15.99 -8.47 -15.79
C GLU A 239 15.34 -7.89 -14.54
N GLY A 240 14.05 -8.15 -14.37
CA GLY A 240 13.30 -7.69 -13.22
C GLY A 240 12.35 -8.73 -12.65
N TYR A 241 12.05 -8.56 -11.37
CA TYR A 241 11.11 -9.40 -10.64
C TYR A 241 10.13 -8.55 -9.84
N VAL A 242 8.83 -8.86 -9.96
CA VAL A 242 7.83 -8.34 -9.01
C VAL A 242 7.65 -9.39 -7.93
N TYR A 243 8.17 -9.14 -6.72
CA TYR A 243 7.96 -10.01 -5.58
C TYR A 243 6.66 -9.63 -4.90
N CYS A 244 5.62 -10.41 -5.14
CA CYS A 244 4.25 -10.14 -4.70
C CYS A 244 3.75 -11.24 -3.76
N ARG A 245 3.00 -10.87 -2.73
CA ARG A 245 2.38 -11.81 -1.81
C ARG A 245 1.40 -12.75 -2.54
N ALA A 246 1.41 -14.03 -2.19
CA ALA A 246 0.44 -15.01 -2.72
C ALA A 246 -1.01 -14.69 -2.30
N GLU A 247 -1.20 -13.96 -1.22
CA GLU A 247 -2.49 -13.47 -0.71
C GLU A 247 -3.09 -12.34 -1.57
N TYR A 248 -2.38 -11.86 -2.60
CA TYR A 248 -2.85 -10.86 -3.55
C TYR A 248 -3.16 -11.44 -4.93
N PRO A 249 -4.06 -12.45 -5.05
CA PRO A 249 -4.29 -13.19 -6.30
C PRO A 249 -4.77 -12.31 -7.45
N LEU A 250 -5.54 -11.24 -7.16
CA LEU A 250 -6.01 -10.30 -8.18
C LEU A 250 -4.85 -9.48 -8.74
N ALA A 251 -3.98 -8.92 -7.88
CA ALA A 251 -2.80 -8.18 -8.29
C ALA A 251 -1.86 -9.06 -9.13
N VAL A 252 -1.58 -10.28 -8.69
CA VAL A 252 -0.77 -11.27 -9.42
C VAL A 252 -1.37 -11.58 -10.80
N SER A 253 -2.69 -11.78 -10.87
CA SER A 253 -3.39 -12.04 -12.15
C SER A 253 -3.26 -10.86 -13.11
N ARG A 254 -3.48 -9.64 -12.63
CA ARG A 254 -3.39 -8.41 -13.42
C ARG A 254 -1.95 -8.13 -13.87
N LEU A 255 -0.96 -8.26 -12.98
CA LEU A 255 0.46 -8.15 -13.33
C LEU A 255 0.87 -9.11 -14.44
N ARG A 256 0.52 -10.40 -14.32
CA ARG A 256 0.84 -11.39 -15.36
C ARG A 256 0.17 -11.10 -16.70
N LYS A 257 -1.05 -10.55 -16.68
CA LYS A 257 -1.72 -10.09 -17.91
C LYS A 257 -1.03 -8.87 -18.49
N ALA A 258 -0.68 -7.89 -17.65
CA ALA A 258 0.01 -6.67 -18.07
C ALA A 258 1.39 -6.95 -18.66
N ILE A 259 2.20 -7.79 -18.03
CA ILE A 259 3.52 -8.21 -18.54
C ILE A 259 3.38 -8.83 -19.94
N ARG A 260 2.43 -9.78 -20.11
CA ARG A 260 2.22 -10.39 -21.43
C ARG A 260 1.70 -9.41 -22.47
N ALA A 261 0.84 -8.47 -22.10
CA ALA A 261 0.30 -7.47 -23.02
C ALA A 261 1.38 -6.46 -23.42
N ALA A 262 2.15 -5.95 -22.46
CA ALA A 262 3.28 -5.04 -22.72
C ALA A 262 4.39 -5.69 -23.56
N GLY A 263 4.72 -6.96 -23.27
CA GLY A 263 5.70 -7.71 -24.06
C GLY A 263 5.28 -7.90 -25.53
N ARG A 264 3.99 -8.24 -25.78
CA ARG A 264 3.48 -8.37 -27.15
C ARG A 264 3.45 -7.05 -27.92
N ALA A 265 3.32 -5.94 -27.24
CA ALA A 265 3.27 -4.60 -27.81
C ALA A 265 4.65 -3.92 -27.93
N GLY A 266 5.73 -4.57 -27.50
CA GLY A 266 7.09 -4.04 -27.59
C GLY A 266 7.45 -3.02 -26.49
N TYR A 267 6.66 -2.92 -25.42
CA TYR A 267 6.98 -2.08 -24.27
C TYR A 267 7.85 -2.80 -23.23
N LEU A 268 7.98 -4.13 -23.34
CA LEU A 268 8.90 -5.00 -22.60
C LEU A 268 9.50 -6.02 -23.57
N GLY A 269 10.65 -6.59 -23.23
CA GLY A 269 11.37 -7.57 -24.05
C GLY A 269 12.73 -7.05 -24.53
N ALA A 270 13.25 -7.58 -25.65
CA ALA A 270 14.63 -7.39 -26.08
C ALA A 270 14.94 -6.00 -26.67
N HIS A 271 13.99 -5.40 -27.40
CA HIS A 271 14.19 -4.15 -28.16
C HIS A 271 13.05 -3.17 -27.92
N ILE A 272 13.08 -2.50 -26.77
CA ILE A 272 12.01 -1.57 -26.38
C ILE A 272 12.12 -0.32 -27.24
N PHE A 273 11.02 0.05 -27.93
CA PHE A 273 10.95 1.17 -28.89
C PHE A 273 12.03 1.13 -29.96
N ASP A 274 12.36 -0.08 -30.47
CA ASP A 274 13.39 -0.32 -31.50
C ASP A 274 14.79 0.17 -31.08
N THR A 275 15.09 0.26 -29.80
CA THR A 275 16.42 0.58 -29.25
C THR A 275 17.19 -0.70 -28.87
N ASP A 276 18.49 -0.56 -28.53
CA ASP A 276 19.30 -1.65 -27.98
C ASP A 276 18.95 -2.00 -26.53
N PHE A 277 18.03 -1.26 -25.91
CA PHE A 277 17.58 -1.53 -24.54
C PHE A 277 16.53 -2.63 -24.51
N GLY A 278 16.77 -3.62 -23.65
CA GLY A 278 15.82 -4.69 -23.36
C GLY A 278 15.60 -4.86 -21.86
N PHE A 279 14.38 -5.20 -21.48
CA PHE A 279 14.01 -5.47 -20.09
C PHE A 279 12.91 -6.53 -20.02
N GLU A 280 13.20 -7.62 -19.31
CA GLU A 280 12.26 -8.71 -19.06
C GLU A 280 11.81 -8.71 -17.60
N VAL A 281 10.53 -9.01 -17.35
CA VAL A 281 9.95 -9.03 -16.00
C VAL A 281 9.20 -10.32 -15.76
N ASP A 282 9.41 -10.92 -14.57
CA ASP A 282 8.64 -12.06 -14.06
C ASP A 282 8.06 -11.78 -12.67
N VAL A 283 7.01 -12.53 -12.29
CA VAL A 283 6.37 -12.42 -10.99
C VAL A 283 6.81 -13.56 -10.08
N ARG A 284 7.41 -13.24 -8.95
CA ARG A 284 7.75 -14.17 -7.87
C ARG A 284 6.74 -14.05 -6.73
N LEU A 285 6.23 -15.18 -6.27
CA LEU A 285 5.24 -15.22 -5.19
C LEU A 285 5.92 -15.41 -3.84
N GLY A 286 5.65 -14.48 -2.93
CA GLY A 286 5.99 -14.61 -1.53
C GLY A 286 4.97 -15.48 -0.80
N ALA A 287 5.42 -16.24 0.20
CA ALA A 287 4.56 -17.11 1.01
C ALA A 287 3.88 -16.40 2.20
N GLY A 288 3.76 -15.07 2.17
CA GLY A 288 3.03 -14.29 3.16
C GLY A 288 3.81 -13.87 4.40
N ALA A 289 5.09 -14.15 4.51
CA ALA A 289 5.88 -13.76 5.67
C ALA A 289 6.26 -12.27 5.61
N PHE A 290 5.86 -11.49 6.61
CA PHE A 290 6.15 -10.05 6.73
C PHE A 290 7.65 -9.72 6.62
N VAL A 291 8.50 -10.59 7.18
CA VAL A 291 9.96 -10.42 7.12
C VAL A 291 10.51 -10.39 5.68
N CYS A 292 9.80 -10.95 4.70
CA CYS A 292 10.22 -10.94 3.30
C CYS A 292 10.09 -9.56 2.63
N GLY A 293 9.47 -8.57 3.28
CA GLY A 293 9.56 -7.17 2.91
C GLY A 293 10.96 -6.55 3.14
N GLU A 294 11.79 -7.14 4.02
CA GLU A 294 13.19 -6.76 4.20
C GLU A 294 14.03 -7.21 2.99
N GLU A 295 14.87 -6.30 2.44
CA GLU A 295 15.55 -6.47 1.15
C GLU A 295 16.34 -7.79 1.04
N THR A 296 17.06 -8.19 2.09
CA THR A 296 17.90 -9.40 2.05
C THR A 296 17.08 -10.69 2.26
N ALA A 297 16.01 -10.62 3.03
CA ALA A 297 15.07 -11.73 3.19
C ALA A 297 14.26 -11.96 1.90
N LEU A 298 13.85 -10.88 1.22
CA LEU A 298 13.22 -10.93 -0.08
C LEU A 298 14.13 -11.62 -1.11
N ILE A 299 15.40 -11.21 -1.21
CA ILE A 299 16.39 -11.83 -2.10
C ILE A 299 16.52 -13.34 -1.80
N ALA A 300 16.68 -13.72 -0.53
CA ALA A 300 16.77 -15.13 -0.14
C ALA A 300 15.52 -15.93 -0.57
N SER A 301 14.33 -15.33 -0.46
CA SER A 301 13.08 -15.95 -0.90
C SER A 301 13.01 -16.08 -2.43
N VAL A 302 13.40 -15.05 -3.20
CA VAL A 302 13.45 -15.10 -4.68
C VAL A 302 14.40 -16.20 -5.15
N GLN A 303 15.51 -16.42 -4.45
CA GLN A 303 16.48 -17.49 -4.72
C GLN A 303 15.98 -18.89 -4.34
N GLY A 304 14.76 -19.02 -3.79
CA GLY A 304 14.18 -20.30 -3.36
C GLY A 304 14.64 -20.75 -1.97
N GLY A 305 15.36 -19.92 -1.24
CA GLY A 305 15.78 -20.16 0.14
C GLY A 305 14.74 -19.69 1.17
N ARG A 306 15.05 -19.91 2.45
CA ARG A 306 14.26 -19.38 3.56
C ARG A 306 14.40 -17.85 3.61
N GLY A 307 13.28 -17.12 3.59
CA GLY A 307 13.23 -15.67 3.70
C GLY A 307 13.71 -15.19 5.08
N THR A 308 15.00 -15.10 5.26
CA THR A 308 15.63 -14.61 6.50
C THR A 308 16.67 -13.55 6.19
N PRO A 309 16.71 -12.44 6.95
CA PRO A 309 17.67 -11.36 6.74
C PRO A 309 19.13 -11.80 6.87
N THR A 310 20.00 -11.15 6.14
CA THR A 310 21.46 -11.30 6.26
C THR A 310 22.09 -9.99 6.75
N PRO A 311 23.24 -10.05 7.45
CA PRO A 311 24.00 -8.85 7.82
C PRO A 311 24.41 -8.04 6.60
N ARG A 312 24.47 -6.73 6.75
CA ARG A 312 25.00 -5.77 5.76
C ARG A 312 26.22 -5.07 6.34
N PRO A 313 27.31 -4.78 5.60
CA PRO A 313 27.58 -5.07 4.19
C PRO A 313 27.82 -6.56 3.87
N PRO A 314 27.70 -6.99 2.58
CA PRO A 314 27.40 -6.16 1.42
C PRO A 314 25.93 -5.73 1.35
N TYR A 315 25.67 -4.55 0.78
CA TYR A 315 24.31 -4.09 0.49
C TYR A 315 23.82 -4.69 -0.84
N PRO A 316 22.50 -4.92 -1.01
CA PRO A 316 21.95 -5.46 -2.27
C PRO A 316 22.31 -4.65 -3.51
N ALA A 317 22.51 -3.35 -3.37
CA ALA A 317 22.99 -2.48 -4.46
C ALA A 317 24.36 -2.89 -5.03
N VAL A 318 25.16 -3.64 -4.28
CA VAL A 318 26.49 -4.12 -4.68
C VAL A 318 26.48 -5.63 -4.92
N ALA A 319 25.87 -6.39 -4.02
CA ALA A 319 25.80 -7.85 -4.09
C ALA A 319 24.43 -8.33 -3.54
N GLY A 320 23.42 -8.34 -4.40
CA GLY A 320 22.07 -8.72 -4.10
C GLY A 320 21.67 -10.09 -4.64
N LEU A 321 20.70 -10.13 -5.55
CA LEU A 321 20.18 -11.35 -6.16
C LEU A 321 21.28 -12.08 -6.92
N TRP A 322 21.50 -13.35 -6.58
CA TRP A 322 22.59 -14.19 -7.11
C TRP A 322 23.98 -13.50 -7.06
N HIS A 323 24.20 -12.73 -6.01
CA HIS A 323 25.43 -11.95 -5.78
C HIS A 323 25.69 -10.86 -6.82
N GLN A 324 24.68 -10.45 -7.59
CA GLN A 324 24.77 -9.38 -8.58
C GLN A 324 24.13 -8.08 -8.05
N PRO A 325 24.55 -6.91 -8.56
CA PRO A 325 23.95 -5.65 -8.18
C PRO A 325 22.43 -5.65 -8.38
N SER A 326 21.68 -5.31 -7.35
CA SER A 326 20.22 -5.37 -7.39
C SER A 326 19.59 -4.08 -6.87
N LEU A 327 18.74 -3.48 -7.70
CA LEU A 327 17.93 -2.35 -7.32
C LEU A 327 16.59 -2.86 -6.78
N ILE A 328 16.29 -2.57 -5.53
CA ILE A 328 15.02 -2.93 -4.90
C ILE A 328 14.25 -1.64 -4.59
N ASN A 329 13.07 -1.48 -5.19
CA ASN A 329 12.15 -0.38 -4.90
C ASN A 329 10.75 -0.91 -4.58
N ASN A 330 10.03 -0.18 -3.71
CA ASN A 330 8.64 -0.45 -3.39
C ASN A 330 7.71 -0.09 -4.56
N VAL A 331 6.48 -0.63 -4.58
CA VAL A 331 5.46 -0.41 -5.63
C VAL A 331 5.15 1.08 -5.82
N GLU A 332 4.79 1.79 -4.74
CA GLU A 332 4.44 3.22 -4.81
C GLU A 332 5.65 4.06 -5.27
N THR A 333 6.87 3.68 -4.87
CA THR A 333 8.09 4.34 -5.38
C THR A 333 8.17 4.24 -6.90
N LEU A 334 7.96 3.04 -7.45
CA LEU A 334 7.99 2.80 -8.90
C LEU A 334 6.84 3.49 -9.64
N ALA A 335 5.66 3.56 -9.04
CA ALA A 335 4.52 4.26 -9.62
C ALA A 335 4.73 5.78 -9.78
N ASN A 336 5.66 6.37 -9.04
CA ASN A 336 6.02 7.79 -9.16
C ASN A 336 7.06 8.07 -10.27
N ILE A 337 7.73 7.04 -10.83
CA ILE A 337 8.85 7.24 -11.75
C ILE A 337 8.40 7.84 -13.08
N ALA A 338 7.39 7.26 -13.73
CA ALA A 338 6.88 7.76 -15.01
C ALA A 338 6.39 9.22 -14.92
N PRO A 339 5.56 9.62 -13.92
CA PRO A 339 5.22 11.03 -13.72
C PRO A 339 6.41 11.98 -13.54
N ILE A 340 7.46 11.54 -12.83
CA ILE A 340 8.66 12.35 -12.64
C ILE A 340 9.38 12.57 -13.97
N ILE A 341 9.54 11.54 -14.78
CA ILE A 341 10.21 11.67 -16.10
C ILE A 341 9.37 12.52 -17.05
N SER A 342 8.04 12.35 -17.06
CA SER A 342 7.14 13.12 -17.94
C SER A 342 7.07 14.60 -17.60
N ASN A 343 7.06 14.96 -16.29
CA ASN A 343 6.82 16.33 -15.83
C ASN A 343 8.09 17.03 -15.32
N GLY A 344 9.21 16.32 -15.27
CA GLY A 344 10.48 16.78 -14.73
C GLY A 344 10.59 16.65 -13.21
N GLY A 345 11.79 16.29 -12.74
CA GLY A 345 12.07 16.07 -11.32
C GLY A 345 11.77 17.29 -10.44
N ARG A 346 12.05 18.50 -10.94
CA ARG A 346 11.78 19.75 -10.22
C ARG A 346 10.29 20.01 -9.98
N SER A 347 9.41 19.58 -10.90
CA SER A 347 7.96 19.69 -10.74
C SER A 347 7.50 18.85 -9.54
N PHE A 348 7.95 17.60 -9.46
CA PHE A 348 7.68 16.71 -8.32
C PHE A 348 8.27 17.28 -7.01
N ALA A 349 9.48 17.84 -7.04
CA ALA A 349 10.12 18.47 -5.89
C ALA A 349 9.39 19.72 -5.38
N GLY A 350 8.54 20.33 -6.19
CA GLY A 350 7.66 21.45 -5.81
C GLY A 350 6.51 21.04 -4.89
N VAL A 351 6.22 19.74 -4.78
CA VAL A 351 5.18 19.18 -3.90
C VAL A 351 5.83 18.64 -2.63
N GLY A 352 5.16 18.78 -1.49
CA GLY A 352 5.64 18.27 -0.20
C GLY A 352 6.42 19.29 0.63
N THR A 353 7.18 18.80 1.61
CA THR A 353 7.99 19.63 2.52
C THR A 353 9.41 19.88 1.99
N ALA A 354 10.21 20.59 2.73
CA ALA A 354 11.61 20.86 2.34
C ALA A 354 12.45 19.57 2.22
N THR A 355 12.18 18.58 3.05
CA THR A 355 12.96 17.33 3.15
C THR A 355 12.22 16.10 2.66
N SER A 356 10.88 16.14 2.59
CA SER A 356 10.01 15.06 2.14
C SER A 356 9.20 15.51 0.92
N LYS A 357 9.66 15.13 -0.29
CA LYS A 357 9.08 15.59 -1.56
C LYS A 357 7.99 14.66 -2.08
N GLY A 358 7.09 15.26 -2.90
CA GLY A 358 5.99 14.57 -3.57
C GLY A 358 4.83 14.25 -2.66
N THR A 359 4.06 13.24 -3.06
CA THR A 359 2.88 12.74 -2.36
C THR A 359 3.18 11.44 -1.62
N LYS A 360 2.25 11.04 -0.75
CA LYS A 360 2.23 9.71 -0.11
C LYS A 360 0.83 9.12 -0.17
N VAL A 361 0.76 7.88 -0.55
CA VAL A 361 -0.49 7.10 -0.47
C VAL A 361 -0.63 6.51 0.93
N PHE A 362 -1.77 6.76 1.58
CA PHE A 362 -2.11 6.17 2.86
C PHE A 362 -3.32 5.25 2.75
N ALA A 363 -3.26 4.11 3.44
CA ALA A 363 -4.41 3.30 3.76
C ALA A 363 -5.01 3.83 5.07
N LEU A 364 -6.07 4.64 4.94
CA LEU A 364 -6.78 5.23 6.07
C LEU A 364 -7.85 4.24 6.54
N ALA A 365 -7.73 3.77 7.77
CA ALA A 365 -8.57 2.73 8.34
C ALA A 365 -8.83 2.96 9.84
N GLY A 366 -9.60 2.07 10.46
CA GLY A 366 -9.96 2.14 11.88
C GLY A 366 -11.25 2.92 12.11
N ARG A 367 -11.28 3.77 13.13
CA ARG A 367 -12.47 4.47 13.61
C ARG A 367 -12.72 5.80 12.90
N VAL A 368 -12.55 5.82 11.57
CA VAL A 368 -12.74 6.98 10.68
C VAL A 368 -13.91 6.75 9.75
N VAL A 369 -14.68 7.80 9.45
CA VAL A 369 -15.89 7.71 8.62
C VAL A 369 -15.58 7.22 7.20
N ASN A 370 -14.61 7.84 6.53
CA ASN A 370 -14.22 7.50 5.16
C ASN A 370 -12.98 6.58 5.19
N THR A 371 -13.20 5.28 5.33
CA THR A 371 -12.13 4.29 5.20
C THR A 371 -11.80 4.01 3.74
N GLY A 372 -10.53 4.15 3.38
CA GLY A 372 -10.09 3.92 2.00
C GLY A 372 -8.64 4.33 1.75
N LEU A 373 -8.30 4.52 0.49
CA LEU A 373 -7.00 5.04 0.10
C LEU A 373 -7.07 6.55 -0.12
N ILE A 374 -6.07 7.23 0.37
CA ILE A 374 -5.89 8.65 0.11
C ILE A 374 -4.46 8.90 -0.38
N GLU A 375 -4.30 9.84 -1.29
CA GLU A 375 -2.99 10.32 -1.70
C GLU A 375 -2.90 11.83 -1.48
N VAL A 376 -1.99 12.23 -0.61
CA VAL A 376 -1.84 13.62 -0.18
C VAL A 376 -0.39 14.09 -0.31
N PRO A 377 -0.13 15.39 -0.48
CA PRO A 377 1.21 15.94 -0.38
C PRO A 377 1.86 15.58 0.95
N MET A 378 3.15 15.28 0.93
CA MET A 378 3.93 15.22 2.17
C MET A 378 3.79 16.53 2.93
N GLY A 379 3.57 16.48 4.24
CA GLY A 379 3.35 17.68 5.06
C GLY A 379 1.87 18.02 5.30
N THR A 380 0.92 17.33 4.67
CA THR A 380 -0.50 17.41 5.06
C THR A 380 -0.63 17.02 6.52
N THR A 381 -1.43 17.76 7.29
CA THR A 381 -1.54 17.53 8.74
C THR A 381 -2.41 16.29 9.05
N LEU A 382 -2.18 15.69 10.22
CA LEU A 382 -3.04 14.60 10.70
C LEU A 382 -4.50 15.04 10.81
N ARG A 383 -4.76 16.30 11.19
CA ARG A 383 -6.12 16.85 11.28
C ARG A 383 -6.80 16.86 9.91
N GLU A 384 -6.12 17.39 8.89
CA GLU A 384 -6.67 17.39 7.52
C GLU A 384 -6.95 15.97 7.03
N ILE A 385 -6.03 15.03 7.30
CA ILE A 385 -6.20 13.62 6.90
C ILE A 385 -7.41 12.99 7.60
N VAL A 386 -7.50 13.10 8.92
CA VAL A 386 -8.53 12.39 9.70
C VAL A 386 -9.90 13.06 9.60
N PHE A 387 -9.95 14.39 9.67
CA PHE A 387 -11.23 15.10 9.78
C PHE A 387 -11.70 15.64 8.43
N ASP A 388 -10.84 16.28 7.66
CA ASP A 388 -11.28 16.94 6.42
C ASP A 388 -11.46 15.93 5.28
N ILE A 389 -10.51 14.98 5.14
CA ILE A 389 -10.58 13.92 4.13
C ILE A 389 -11.32 12.72 4.68
N GLY A 390 -10.92 12.24 5.86
CA GLY A 390 -11.49 11.07 6.52
C GLY A 390 -12.92 11.26 7.04
N GLY A 391 -13.41 12.50 7.09
CA GLY A 391 -14.77 12.81 7.55
C GLY A 391 -14.96 12.73 9.07
N GLY A 392 -13.86 12.65 9.85
CA GLY A 392 -13.89 12.57 11.31
C GLY A 392 -14.10 11.16 11.84
N ILE A 393 -14.39 11.10 13.14
CA ILE A 393 -14.53 9.84 13.87
C ILE A 393 -15.96 9.31 13.73
N VAL A 394 -16.09 7.99 13.53
CA VAL A 394 -17.39 7.32 13.43
C VAL A 394 -18.23 7.58 14.68
N GLU A 395 -19.55 7.67 14.52
CA GLU A 395 -20.51 7.93 15.59
C GLU A 395 -20.28 9.23 16.38
N GLY A 396 -19.45 10.16 15.85
CA GLY A 396 -19.13 11.42 16.52
C GLY A 396 -18.32 11.26 17.82
N ARG A 397 -17.62 10.12 17.98
CA ARG A 397 -16.77 9.86 19.13
C ARG A 397 -15.53 10.74 19.17
N THR A 398 -14.82 10.71 20.29
CA THR A 398 -13.61 11.50 20.48
C THR A 398 -12.40 10.80 19.85
N PHE A 399 -11.64 11.52 19.01
CA PHE A 399 -10.35 11.05 18.51
C PHE A 399 -9.40 10.81 19.69
N LYS A 400 -8.74 9.65 19.69
CA LYS A 400 -7.76 9.28 20.71
C LYS A 400 -6.33 9.29 20.18
N ALA A 401 -6.10 8.53 19.12
CA ALA A 401 -4.79 8.39 18.52
C ALA A 401 -4.87 7.93 17.07
N VAL A 402 -3.73 8.02 16.36
CA VAL A 402 -3.51 7.33 15.10
C VAL A 402 -2.22 6.52 15.18
N GLN A 403 -2.29 5.25 14.78
CA GLN A 403 -1.09 4.43 14.56
C GLN A 403 -0.62 4.64 13.13
N THR A 404 0.64 5.02 12.94
CA THR A 404 1.32 5.08 11.64
C THR A 404 2.50 4.14 11.62
N GLY A 405 2.93 3.71 10.42
CA GLY A 405 4.11 2.86 10.24
C GLY A 405 3.91 1.39 10.62
N GLY A 406 2.66 0.94 10.73
CA GLY A 406 2.35 -0.44 11.06
C GLY A 406 2.96 -0.88 12.41
N PRO A 407 3.41 -2.15 12.52
CA PRO A 407 3.94 -2.69 13.76
C PRO A 407 5.31 -2.10 14.17
N SER A 408 5.98 -1.40 13.26
CA SER A 408 7.26 -0.72 13.53
C SER A 408 7.12 0.76 13.88
N GLY A 409 5.90 1.29 13.78
CA GLY A 409 5.60 2.69 14.06
C GLY A 409 5.12 2.94 15.48
N GLY A 410 4.39 4.05 15.68
CA GLY A 410 3.91 4.45 17.00
C GLY A 410 2.54 5.09 16.98
N CYS A 411 1.90 5.10 18.13
CA CYS A 411 0.63 5.78 18.37
C CYS A 411 0.87 7.28 18.62
N ILE A 412 0.20 8.12 17.84
CA ILE A 412 0.30 9.58 17.90
C ILE A 412 -0.99 10.12 18.50
N PRO A 413 -0.95 10.78 19.67
CA PRO A 413 -2.15 11.26 20.37
C PRO A 413 -2.70 12.56 19.78
N ALA A 414 -3.87 13.00 20.28
CA ALA A 414 -4.61 14.16 19.79
C ALA A 414 -3.83 15.49 19.84
N GLU A 415 -2.87 15.63 20.74
CA GLU A 415 -2.05 16.84 20.87
C GLU A 415 -1.20 17.14 19.63
N PHE A 416 -0.96 16.13 18.77
CA PHE A 416 -0.19 16.26 17.52
C PHE A 416 -1.07 16.28 16.26
N LEU A 417 -2.38 16.50 16.37
CA LEU A 417 -3.25 16.55 15.19
C LEU A 417 -2.84 17.58 14.15
N ASP A 418 -2.25 18.69 14.56
CA ASP A 418 -1.80 19.77 13.67
C ASP A 418 -0.36 19.57 13.16
N MET A 419 0.24 18.42 13.47
CA MET A 419 1.59 18.06 13.00
C MET A 419 1.54 17.68 11.52
N ALA A 420 2.55 18.13 10.77
CA ALA A 420 2.80 17.69 9.40
C ALA A 420 3.12 16.19 9.35
N VAL A 421 2.54 15.48 8.39
CA VAL A 421 2.85 14.06 8.16
C VAL A 421 3.97 13.97 7.12
N ASP A 422 5.20 13.87 7.62
CA ASP A 422 6.40 13.63 6.84
C ASP A 422 7.38 12.73 7.61
N TYR A 423 8.50 12.33 6.97
CA TYR A 423 9.44 11.38 7.58
C TYR A 423 10.03 11.90 8.89
N GLU A 424 10.42 13.16 8.92
CA GLU A 424 11.11 13.77 10.05
C GLU A 424 10.17 14.03 11.23
N SER A 425 9.01 14.59 10.95
CA SER A 425 8.00 14.92 11.96
C SER A 425 7.50 13.67 12.68
N LEU A 426 7.22 12.59 11.94
CA LEU A 426 6.78 11.32 12.52
C LEU A 426 7.84 10.70 13.43
N VAL A 427 9.12 10.74 13.03
CA VAL A 427 10.22 10.26 13.87
C VAL A 427 10.36 11.10 15.14
N GLY A 428 10.16 12.41 15.05
CA GLY A 428 10.23 13.34 16.20
C GLY A 428 9.25 13.01 17.33
N VAL A 429 8.08 12.46 17.00
CA VAL A 429 7.07 12.02 17.99
C VAL A 429 7.17 10.55 18.36
N GLY A 430 8.20 9.85 17.90
CA GLY A 430 8.42 8.43 18.21
C GLY A 430 7.57 7.48 17.37
N SER A 431 7.11 7.94 16.20
CA SER A 431 6.45 7.13 15.20
C SER A 431 7.32 6.96 13.94
N PHE A 432 6.73 6.50 12.84
CA PHE A 432 7.44 6.16 11.62
C PHE A 432 6.46 6.19 10.43
N MET A 433 6.92 6.54 9.24
CA MET A 433 6.07 6.60 8.06
C MET A 433 5.53 5.22 7.67
N GLY A 434 6.38 4.21 7.72
CA GLY A 434 6.06 2.89 7.21
C GLY A 434 5.71 2.90 5.73
N SER A 435 5.01 1.88 5.31
CA SER A 435 4.49 1.81 3.93
C SER A 435 3.30 2.75 3.68
N GLY A 436 2.65 3.26 4.74
CA GLY A 436 1.52 4.19 4.66
C GLY A 436 0.24 3.69 5.32
N GLY A 437 0.31 2.62 6.13
CA GLY A 437 -0.81 2.23 6.98
C GLY A 437 -1.10 3.30 8.03
N MET A 438 -2.37 3.71 8.15
CA MET A 438 -2.82 4.72 9.10
C MET A 438 -4.12 4.24 9.77
N ILE A 439 -4.03 3.85 11.06
CA ILE A 439 -5.14 3.28 11.80
C ILE A 439 -5.60 4.30 12.84
N VAL A 440 -6.79 4.87 12.61
CA VAL A 440 -7.41 5.85 13.50
C VAL A 440 -8.11 5.14 14.65
N MET A 441 -7.94 5.64 15.86
CA MET A 441 -8.51 5.12 17.11
C MET A 441 -9.29 6.19 17.83
N ASP A 442 -10.40 5.79 18.46
CA ASP A 442 -11.24 6.62 19.30
C ASP A 442 -11.13 6.26 20.79
N ASP A 443 -11.97 6.89 21.62
CA ASP A 443 -12.03 6.68 23.07
C ASP A 443 -12.40 5.26 23.50
N THR A 444 -12.91 4.41 22.60
CA THR A 444 -13.17 2.98 22.86
C THR A 444 -11.94 2.08 22.69
N SER A 445 -10.82 2.61 22.24
CA SER A 445 -9.59 1.84 22.03
C SER A 445 -8.74 1.81 23.29
N CYS A 446 -8.32 0.62 23.73
CA CYS A 446 -7.37 0.45 24.83
C CYS A 446 -5.93 0.47 24.31
N MET A 447 -5.11 1.39 24.78
CA MET A 447 -3.74 1.54 24.27
C MET A 447 -2.79 0.44 24.76
N VAL A 448 -3.11 -0.24 25.87
CA VAL A 448 -2.40 -1.44 26.32
C VAL A 448 -2.68 -2.61 25.36
N ASP A 449 -3.94 -2.80 24.98
CA ASP A 449 -4.33 -3.85 24.03
C ASP A 449 -3.80 -3.59 22.63
N VAL A 450 -3.78 -2.34 22.18
CA VAL A 450 -3.17 -1.93 20.91
C VAL A 450 -1.67 -2.28 20.89
N ALA A 451 -0.93 -1.95 21.94
CA ALA A 451 0.49 -2.31 22.04
C ALA A 451 0.68 -3.84 22.08
N ARG A 452 -0.20 -4.56 22.78
CA ARG A 452 -0.20 -6.03 22.84
C ARG A 452 -0.44 -6.64 21.46
N TYR A 453 -1.43 -6.13 20.71
CA TYR A 453 -1.75 -6.58 19.35
C TYR A 453 -0.55 -6.46 18.39
N PHE A 454 0.11 -5.29 18.36
CA PHE A 454 1.27 -5.09 17.48
C PHE A 454 2.48 -5.93 17.93
N MET A 455 2.65 -6.14 19.22
CA MET A 455 3.72 -7.00 19.73
C MET A 455 3.47 -8.47 19.41
N ASP A 456 2.20 -8.92 19.46
CA ASP A 456 1.81 -10.27 19.06
C ASP A 456 2.10 -10.51 17.59
N PHE A 457 1.74 -9.57 16.73
CA PHE A 457 2.08 -9.61 15.31
C PHE A 457 3.61 -9.72 15.09
N CYS A 458 4.41 -8.87 15.76
CA CYS A 458 5.86 -8.93 15.64
C CYS A 458 6.46 -10.26 16.13
N ARG A 459 5.87 -10.85 17.16
CA ARG A 459 6.27 -12.16 17.71
C ARG A 459 5.99 -13.27 16.69
N GLU A 460 4.80 -13.29 16.10
CA GLU A 460 4.39 -14.31 15.13
C GLU A 460 5.15 -14.19 13.80
N GLU A 461 5.42 -12.97 13.35
CA GLU A 461 6.15 -12.68 12.10
C GLU A 461 7.68 -12.74 12.26
N SER A 462 8.19 -12.98 13.46
CA SER A 462 9.63 -13.14 13.67
C SER A 462 10.17 -14.35 12.90
N CYS A 463 11.16 -14.13 12.02
CA CYS A 463 11.81 -15.24 11.29
C CYS A 463 12.58 -16.22 12.21
N GLY A 464 12.74 -15.86 13.49
CA GLY A 464 13.44 -16.67 14.51
C GLY A 464 14.96 -16.66 14.44
N LYS A 465 15.58 -15.95 13.49
CA LYS A 465 17.05 -15.99 13.28
C LYS A 465 17.83 -15.39 14.44
N CYS A 466 17.53 -14.16 14.84
CA CYS A 466 18.27 -13.50 15.93
C CYS A 466 17.54 -13.63 17.28
N VAL A 467 18.30 -13.90 18.35
CA VAL A 467 17.77 -14.11 19.71
C VAL A 467 17.00 -12.89 20.22
N PRO A 468 17.51 -11.64 20.08
CA PRO A 468 16.79 -10.46 20.59
C PRO A 468 15.38 -10.34 20.08
N CYS A 469 15.16 -10.52 18.77
CA CYS A 469 13.81 -10.51 18.19
C CYS A 469 13.00 -11.72 18.67
N ARG A 470 13.46 -12.95 18.43
CA ARG A 470 12.71 -14.18 18.74
C ARG A 470 12.26 -14.28 20.19
N VAL A 471 13.17 -14.02 21.13
CA VAL A 471 12.90 -14.15 22.57
C VAL A 471 12.33 -12.85 23.13
N GLY A 472 12.89 -11.70 22.72
CA GLY A 472 12.53 -10.42 23.28
C GLY A 472 11.09 -10.00 22.94
N THR A 473 10.62 -10.21 21.69
CA THR A 473 9.22 -9.92 21.32
C THR A 473 8.25 -10.80 22.10
N THR A 474 8.58 -12.09 22.30
CA THR A 474 7.78 -13.00 23.13
C THR A 474 7.68 -12.51 24.57
N GLN A 475 8.78 -12.11 25.18
CA GLN A 475 8.79 -11.60 26.55
C GLN A 475 8.02 -10.27 26.69
N LEU A 476 8.18 -9.36 25.73
CA LEU A 476 7.42 -8.11 25.68
C LEU A 476 5.92 -8.36 25.54
N TYR A 477 5.53 -9.31 24.69
CA TYR A 477 4.14 -9.73 24.56
C TYR A 477 3.58 -10.27 25.88
N MET A 478 4.32 -11.16 26.56
CA MET A 478 3.88 -11.75 27.85
C MET A 478 3.70 -10.68 28.95
N LEU A 479 4.54 -9.65 28.97
CA LEU A 479 4.38 -8.53 29.90
C LEU A 479 3.10 -7.73 29.60
N LEU A 480 2.84 -7.41 28.33
CA LEU A 480 1.63 -6.72 27.90
C LEU A 480 0.37 -7.54 28.15
N ASP A 481 0.40 -8.84 27.86
CA ASP A 481 -0.72 -9.76 28.08
C ASP A 481 -1.07 -9.86 29.57
N ARG A 482 -0.07 -9.93 30.45
CA ARG A 482 -0.25 -9.91 31.90
C ARG A 482 -0.86 -8.58 32.38
N ILE A 483 -0.38 -7.45 31.85
CA ILE A 483 -0.92 -6.14 32.19
C ILE A 483 -2.39 -6.02 31.71
N SER A 484 -2.69 -6.47 30.52
CA SER A 484 -4.07 -6.42 29.98
C SER A 484 -5.08 -7.27 30.76
N LYS A 485 -4.59 -8.24 31.54
CA LYS A 485 -5.39 -9.09 32.46
C LYS A 485 -5.45 -8.56 33.89
N GLY A 486 -4.82 -7.41 34.19
CA GLY A 486 -4.76 -6.85 35.56
C GLY A 486 -3.80 -7.58 36.50
N GLU A 487 -2.92 -8.42 35.95
CA GLU A 487 -1.92 -9.21 36.69
C GLU A 487 -0.52 -8.56 36.69
N GLY A 488 -0.39 -7.42 36.00
CA GLY A 488 0.88 -6.70 35.87
C GLY A 488 1.28 -5.97 37.15
N THR A 489 2.55 -5.57 37.19
CA THR A 489 3.12 -4.75 38.27
C THR A 489 3.77 -3.49 37.70
N MET A 490 3.98 -2.47 38.53
CA MET A 490 4.67 -1.25 38.10
C MET A 490 6.10 -1.49 37.60
N ASP A 491 6.78 -2.51 38.14
CA ASP A 491 8.11 -2.92 37.70
C ASP A 491 8.12 -3.46 36.27
N ASP A 492 6.99 -3.99 35.79
CA ASP A 492 6.85 -4.48 34.41
C ASP A 492 7.02 -3.36 33.39
N LEU A 493 6.59 -2.12 33.72
CA LEU A 493 6.74 -0.96 32.85
C LEU A 493 8.23 -0.64 32.61
N ASP A 494 9.05 -0.71 33.66
CA ASP A 494 10.47 -0.46 33.53
C ASP A 494 11.21 -1.67 32.89
N GLN A 495 10.73 -2.88 33.13
CA GLN A 495 11.22 -4.07 32.45
C GLN A 495 10.94 -4.00 30.94
N MET A 496 9.74 -3.60 30.52
CA MET A 496 9.40 -3.41 29.10
C MET A 496 10.31 -2.37 28.43
N LYS A 497 10.59 -1.24 29.09
CA LYS A 497 11.50 -0.22 28.55
C LYS A 497 12.92 -0.77 28.35
N ARG A 498 13.48 -1.45 29.36
CA ARG A 498 14.85 -2.02 29.28
C ARG A 498 14.94 -3.12 28.23
N LEU A 499 13.98 -4.04 28.23
CA LEU A 499 13.93 -5.15 27.27
C LEU A 499 13.69 -4.63 25.85
N GLY A 500 12.74 -3.70 25.66
CA GLY A 500 12.47 -3.07 24.37
C GLY A 500 13.70 -2.37 23.80
N ALA A 501 14.41 -1.59 24.62
CA ALA A 501 15.65 -0.93 24.19
C ALA A 501 16.75 -1.94 23.78
N MET A 502 16.85 -3.07 24.47
CA MET A 502 17.77 -4.16 24.10
C MET A 502 17.35 -4.77 22.76
N VAL A 503 16.07 -5.14 22.60
CA VAL A 503 15.54 -5.70 21.33
C VAL A 503 15.79 -4.75 20.17
N GLN A 504 15.51 -3.46 20.34
CA GLN A 504 15.69 -2.44 19.32
C GLN A 504 17.15 -2.33 18.85
N ARG A 505 18.10 -2.32 19.80
CA ARG A 505 19.52 -2.08 19.50
C ARG A 505 20.26 -3.31 18.98
N THR A 506 19.78 -4.51 19.28
CA THR A 506 20.55 -5.75 19.03
C THR A 506 19.89 -6.68 18.02
N SER A 507 18.66 -6.36 17.54
CA SER A 507 18.02 -7.13 16.47
C SER A 507 18.69 -6.90 15.11
N LEU A 508 18.69 -7.94 14.29
CA LEU A 508 19.39 -7.96 13.00
C LEU A 508 18.72 -7.06 11.94
N CYS A 509 17.39 -6.98 11.91
CA CYS A 509 16.63 -6.28 10.87
C CYS A 509 15.55 -5.36 11.45
N GLY A 510 14.92 -4.57 10.55
CA GLY A 510 13.91 -3.58 10.89
C GLY A 510 12.72 -4.12 11.67
N LEU A 511 12.33 -5.40 11.49
CA LEU A 511 11.24 -5.99 12.24
C LEU A 511 11.51 -5.93 13.75
N GLY A 512 12.61 -6.52 14.20
CA GLY A 512 12.94 -6.50 15.63
C GLY A 512 13.37 -5.12 16.13
N GLN A 513 14.02 -4.31 15.28
CA GLN A 513 14.41 -2.95 15.66
C GLN A 513 13.20 -2.02 15.85
N GLY A 514 12.12 -2.21 15.08
CA GLY A 514 10.89 -1.40 15.17
C GLY A 514 9.86 -1.95 16.16
N ALA A 515 9.87 -3.25 16.44
CA ALA A 515 8.85 -3.92 17.27
C ALA A 515 8.54 -3.23 18.61
N PRO A 516 9.49 -2.64 19.35
CA PRO A 516 9.19 -1.96 20.62
C PRO A 516 8.53 -0.57 20.48
N ASN A 517 8.50 0.03 19.29
CA ASN A 517 8.00 1.42 19.11
C ASN A 517 6.55 1.62 19.56
N PRO A 518 5.58 0.71 19.26
CA PRO A 518 4.22 0.83 19.79
C PRO A 518 4.19 0.85 21.32
N ILE A 519 5.04 0.05 21.99
CA ILE A 519 5.15 0.05 23.46
C ILE A 519 5.69 1.40 23.95
N PHE A 520 6.76 1.90 23.34
CA PHE A 520 7.38 3.16 23.76
C PHE A 520 6.44 4.36 23.60
N SER A 521 5.73 4.44 22.47
CA SER A 521 4.78 5.52 22.22
C SER A 521 3.57 5.44 23.13
N THR A 522 2.98 4.25 23.36
CA THR A 522 1.84 4.10 24.27
C THR A 522 2.23 4.33 25.74
N LEU A 523 3.40 3.89 26.18
CA LEU A 523 3.93 4.21 27.51
C LEU A 523 4.24 5.71 27.69
N ARG A 524 4.64 6.39 26.61
CA ARG A 524 4.95 7.82 26.66
C ARG A 524 3.69 8.67 26.78
N TYR A 525 2.65 8.37 25.98
CA TYR A 525 1.50 9.23 25.80
C TYR A 525 0.26 8.75 26.55
N PHE A 526 0.17 7.47 26.91
CA PHE A 526 -1.00 6.84 27.53
C PHE A 526 -0.63 6.04 28.77
N ARG A 527 0.37 6.52 29.52
CA ARG A 527 0.86 5.85 30.72
C ARG A 527 -0.26 5.59 31.75
N ASP A 528 -1.23 6.48 31.86
CA ASP A 528 -2.31 6.38 32.82
C ASP A 528 -3.19 5.15 32.58
N GLU A 529 -3.35 4.72 31.32
CA GLU A 529 -4.07 3.47 31.03
C GLU A 529 -3.31 2.23 31.54
N TYR A 530 -1.98 2.23 31.48
CA TYR A 530 -1.18 1.16 32.07
C TYR A 530 -1.31 1.13 33.59
N VAL A 531 -1.30 2.31 34.22
CA VAL A 531 -1.48 2.44 35.67
C VAL A 531 -2.88 1.94 36.07
N ALA A 532 -3.93 2.32 35.33
CA ALA A 532 -5.29 1.85 35.59
C ALA A 532 -5.40 0.31 35.52
N HIS A 533 -4.76 -0.33 34.52
CA HIS A 533 -4.76 -1.79 34.43
C HIS A 533 -4.01 -2.46 35.59
N ILE A 534 -2.89 -1.87 36.05
CA ILE A 534 -2.01 -2.45 37.06
C ILE A 534 -2.53 -2.16 38.49
N VAL A 535 -2.83 -0.90 38.76
CA VAL A 535 -3.15 -0.44 40.15
C VAL A 535 -4.65 -0.56 40.42
N ASP A 536 -5.47 0.01 39.51
CA ASP A 536 -6.91 0.07 39.71
C ASP A 536 -7.61 -1.22 39.23
N ARG A 537 -6.88 -2.07 38.52
CA ARG A 537 -7.39 -3.28 37.86
C ARG A 537 -8.63 -3.03 37.03
N THR A 538 -8.57 -1.98 36.23
CA THR A 538 -9.67 -1.57 35.34
C THR A 538 -9.11 -1.25 33.95
N CYS A 539 -9.90 -1.53 32.92
CA CYS A 539 -9.62 -1.06 31.56
C CYS A 539 -10.47 0.18 31.28
N PRO A 540 -9.90 1.38 31.16
CA PRO A 540 -10.67 2.60 30.92
C PRO A 540 -11.54 2.56 29.66
N ALA A 541 -11.10 1.82 28.64
CA ALA A 541 -11.85 1.63 27.38
C ALA A 541 -12.82 0.44 27.42
N GLY A 542 -12.84 -0.36 28.49
CA GLY A 542 -13.71 -1.54 28.62
C GLY A 542 -13.41 -2.70 27.66
N VAL A 543 -12.23 -2.70 27.04
CA VAL A 543 -11.82 -3.71 26.04
C VAL A 543 -11.24 -4.96 26.70
N CYS A 544 -10.37 -4.76 27.71
CA CYS A 544 -9.66 -5.85 28.35
C CYS A 544 -10.55 -6.52 29.42
N THR A 545 -10.58 -7.85 29.42
CA THR A 545 -11.26 -8.62 30.48
C THR A 545 -10.31 -8.75 31.67
N ILE A 546 -10.59 -8.01 32.73
CA ILE A 546 -9.83 -8.06 33.99
C ILE A 546 -10.69 -8.79 35.01
N GLU A 547 -10.23 -9.92 35.52
CA GLU A 547 -10.94 -10.65 36.56
C GLU A 547 -10.89 -9.90 37.90
N PRO A 548 -12.03 -9.72 38.58
CA PRO A 548 -12.01 -9.14 39.93
C PRO A 548 -11.14 -10.00 40.84
N THR A 549 -10.30 -9.35 41.66
CA THR A 549 -9.58 -10.09 42.69
C THR A 549 -10.57 -10.85 43.56
N PRO A 550 -10.40 -12.18 43.78
CA PRO A 550 -11.24 -12.86 44.78
C PRO A 550 -11.10 -12.13 46.10
N VAL A 551 -12.21 -11.59 46.58
CA VAL A 551 -12.26 -11.06 47.98
C VAL A 551 -12.03 -12.30 48.84
N LEU A 552 -10.83 -12.40 49.44
CA LEU A 552 -10.58 -13.40 50.47
C LEU A 552 -11.56 -13.10 51.63
N ALA A 553 -12.56 -13.98 51.75
CA ALA A 553 -13.58 -13.92 52.80
C ALA A 553 -12.96 -14.31 54.16
#